data_04eb35ed768cea5bab2cb46c8678a920
#
_entry.id   04eb35ed768cea5bab2cb46c8678a920
#
_cell.length_a   1.000
_cell.length_b   1.000
_cell.length_c   1.000
_cell.angle_alpha   90.00
_cell.angle_beta   90.00
_cell.angle_gamma   90.00
#
_symmetry.space_group_name_H-M   'P 1'
#
loop_
_entity.id
_entity.type
_entity.pdbx_description
1 polymer ?
#
loop_
_entity_poly.entity_id
_entity_poly.type
_entity_poly.pdbx_seq_one_letter_code
_entity_poly.pdbx_strand_id
1 'polypeptide(L)'
;MKIDFFLVGPPKCGTTTAYHWLKTNPSIFVPNVKEPHFFQFKNKSLAYSGLGDRKRLDRMVVQEEDAYLGLYESKNEEQLCGDCSTMYFYSEDAIREIKLHNPQAKIIIVLRNPIERAFSHYMHQVRDGYEKKSDPLSSFLLSTARIQKGYMPFWDYISPGKYSQWLPKWKASFDHVLVLDYKQLMGNSKETMSEIARFLGVTDDFQTSSDQVFNQSGHPKFPWLNRILKRKTWGHQLLAKVMPQEQ
;
A
#
# COMPACT_ATOMS: atom_id res chain seq x y z
N MET A 1 12.21 -17.56 -11.87
CA MET A 1 12.04 -16.13 -12.25
C MET A 1 12.22 -15.27 -11.01
N LYS A 2 12.82 -14.07 -11.12
CA LYS A 2 12.93 -13.09 -10.02
C LYS A 2 12.03 -11.90 -10.29
N ILE A 3 11.42 -11.36 -9.26
CA ILE A 3 10.70 -10.08 -9.33
C ILE A 3 11.71 -8.97 -9.07
N ASP A 4 11.80 -8.00 -9.99
CA ASP A 4 12.86 -6.99 -10.01
C ASP A 4 12.58 -5.83 -9.06
N PHE A 5 11.32 -5.45 -8.91
CA PHE A 5 10.93 -4.37 -8.00
C PHE A 5 9.60 -4.62 -7.28
N PHE A 6 9.41 -3.93 -6.17
CA PHE A 6 8.21 -4.01 -5.35
C PHE A 6 7.67 -2.60 -5.02
N LEU A 7 6.39 -2.38 -5.30
CA LEU A 7 5.66 -1.19 -4.86
C LEU A 7 4.89 -1.54 -3.57
N VAL A 8 5.44 -1.17 -2.42
CA VAL A 8 5.01 -1.67 -1.11
C VAL A 8 4.37 -0.63 -0.19
N GLY A 9 4.07 0.55 -0.66
CA GLY A 9 3.50 1.62 0.19
C GLY A 9 2.21 1.18 0.91
N PRO A 10 1.96 1.67 2.15
CA PRO A 10 0.80 1.26 2.93
C PRO A 10 -0.52 1.59 2.22
N PRO A 11 -1.63 0.90 2.55
CA PRO A 11 -2.92 1.16 1.95
C PRO A 11 -3.32 2.63 2.01
N LYS A 12 -3.90 3.17 0.94
CA LYS A 12 -4.39 4.56 0.81
C LYS A 12 -3.30 5.63 0.63
N CYS A 13 -2.12 5.24 0.20
CA CYS A 13 -1.02 6.14 -0.15
C CYS A 13 -0.87 6.39 -1.66
N GLY A 14 -1.84 6.05 -2.50
CA GLY A 14 -1.75 6.31 -3.96
C GLY A 14 -1.10 5.19 -4.77
N THR A 15 -0.81 4.04 -4.18
CA THR A 15 -0.21 2.88 -4.87
C THR A 15 -1.02 2.38 -6.07
N THR A 16 -2.34 2.61 -6.11
CA THR A 16 -3.16 2.27 -7.27
C THR A 16 -2.83 3.18 -8.47
N THR A 17 -2.64 4.46 -8.24
CA THR A 17 -2.20 5.40 -9.29
C THR A 17 -0.82 5.01 -9.80
N ALA A 18 0.15 4.79 -8.90
CA ALA A 18 1.49 4.35 -9.28
C ALA A 18 1.48 3.00 -10.04
N TYR A 19 0.66 2.03 -9.63
CA TYR A 19 0.47 0.77 -10.34
C TYR A 19 -0.01 0.99 -11.79
N HIS A 20 -1.00 1.85 -12.00
CA HIS A 20 -1.50 2.13 -13.34
C HIS A 20 -0.45 2.83 -14.19
N TRP A 21 0.35 3.74 -13.64
CA TRP A 21 1.47 4.35 -14.37
C TRP A 21 2.52 3.32 -14.76
N LEU A 22 2.98 2.49 -13.81
CA LEU A 22 3.94 1.43 -14.09
C LEU A 22 3.48 0.53 -15.25
N LYS A 23 2.19 0.23 -15.29
CA LYS A 23 1.60 -0.61 -16.32
C LYS A 23 1.58 0.02 -17.72
N THR A 24 1.71 1.33 -17.83
CA THR A 24 1.76 2.03 -19.14
C THR A 24 3.15 2.14 -19.73
N ASN A 25 4.20 1.82 -18.95
CA ASN A 25 5.57 1.84 -19.46
C ASN A 25 5.88 0.51 -20.16
N PRO A 26 6.28 0.52 -21.44
CA PRO A 26 6.50 -0.71 -22.21
C PRO A 26 7.67 -1.57 -21.70
N SER A 27 8.62 -0.96 -20.97
CA SER A 27 9.75 -1.68 -20.35
C SER A 27 9.41 -2.31 -19.00
N ILE A 28 8.16 -2.17 -18.52
CA ILE A 28 7.73 -2.66 -17.22
C ILE A 28 6.57 -3.65 -17.38
N PHE A 29 6.64 -4.74 -16.65
CA PHE A 29 5.53 -5.67 -16.50
C PHE A 29 5.05 -5.70 -15.05
N VAL A 30 3.78 -5.43 -14.82
CA VAL A 30 3.08 -5.70 -13.57
C VAL A 30 1.82 -6.51 -13.88
N PRO A 31 1.52 -7.56 -13.13
CA PRO A 31 0.40 -8.45 -13.44
C PRO A 31 -0.95 -7.74 -13.32
N ASN A 32 -1.96 -8.26 -14.01
CA ASN A 32 -3.33 -7.76 -13.91
C ASN A 32 -3.93 -7.94 -12.51
N VAL A 33 -3.53 -9.00 -11.82
CA VAL A 33 -3.88 -9.21 -10.42
C VAL A 33 -3.04 -8.26 -9.57
N LYS A 34 -3.66 -7.16 -9.16
CA LYS A 34 -3.05 -6.21 -8.23
C LYS A 34 -3.13 -6.75 -6.82
N GLU A 35 -2.05 -6.59 -6.06
CA GLU A 35 -1.97 -6.98 -4.64
C GLU A 35 -2.12 -8.49 -4.41
N PRO A 36 -1.30 -9.36 -5.06
CA PRO A 36 -1.35 -10.80 -4.82
C PRO A 36 -0.93 -11.19 -3.39
N HIS A 37 -0.24 -10.31 -2.67
CA HIS A 37 0.19 -10.49 -1.27
C HIS A 37 0.97 -11.79 -0.99
N PHE A 38 1.55 -12.42 -2.02
CA PHE A 38 2.21 -13.71 -1.94
C PHE A 38 3.28 -13.77 -0.85
N PHE A 39 4.24 -12.85 -0.82
CA PHE A 39 5.36 -12.86 0.12
C PHE A 39 4.95 -12.65 1.59
N GLN A 40 3.76 -12.12 1.83
CA GLN A 40 3.24 -11.99 3.18
C GLN A 40 2.51 -13.26 3.64
N PHE A 41 1.87 -13.97 2.73
CA PHE A 41 0.95 -15.08 3.04
C PHE A 41 1.41 -16.45 2.55
N LYS A 42 2.54 -16.54 1.84
CA LYS A 42 3.16 -17.81 1.43
C LYS A 42 3.28 -18.74 2.64
N ASN A 43 2.79 -19.96 2.49
CA ASN A 43 2.86 -21.01 3.50
C ASN A 43 2.19 -20.68 4.86
N LYS A 44 1.27 -19.73 4.91
CA LYS A 44 0.56 -19.35 6.14
C LYS A 44 -0.87 -19.86 6.16
N SER A 45 -1.35 -20.19 7.36
CA SER A 45 -2.78 -20.36 7.60
C SER A 45 -3.50 -19.03 7.47
N LEU A 46 -4.57 -18.97 6.68
CA LEU A 46 -5.42 -17.80 6.51
C LEU A 46 -6.65 -17.82 7.44
N ALA A 47 -6.48 -18.36 8.66
CA ALA A 47 -7.53 -18.44 9.66
C ALA A 47 -7.75 -17.09 10.36
N TYR A 48 -8.45 -16.18 9.69
CA TYR A 48 -8.85 -14.90 10.26
C TYR A 48 -10.34 -14.87 10.66
N SER A 49 -10.66 -14.17 11.74
CA SER A 49 -11.99 -14.16 12.38
C SER A 49 -12.82 -12.90 12.09
N GLY A 50 -12.25 -11.91 11.40
CA GLY A 50 -12.92 -10.65 11.13
C GLY A 50 -14.06 -10.78 10.11
N LEU A 51 -15.03 -9.86 10.21
CA LEU A 51 -16.17 -9.84 9.30
C LEU A 51 -15.72 -9.67 7.84
N GLY A 52 -16.00 -10.67 7.02
CA GLY A 52 -15.67 -10.67 5.60
C GLY A 52 -14.20 -11.00 5.27
N ASP A 53 -13.37 -11.28 6.28
CA ASP A 53 -11.94 -11.57 6.09
C ASP A 53 -11.71 -12.75 5.14
N ARG A 54 -12.40 -13.87 5.35
CA ARG A 54 -12.27 -15.04 4.49
C ARG A 54 -12.58 -14.72 3.02
N LYS A 55 -13.72 -14.09 2.76
CA LYS A 55 -14.13 -13.71 1.39
C LYS A 55 -13.15 -12.74 0.74
N ARG A 56 -12.50 -11.89 1.53
CA ARG A 56 -11.51 -10.94 1.04
C ARG A 56 -10.21 -11.65 0.70
N LEU A 57 -9.74 -12.54 1.57
CA LEU A 57 -8.53 -13.33 1.37
C LEU A 57 -8.63 -14.22 0.13
N ASP A 58 -9.74 -14.94 -0.02
CA ASP A 58 -10.00 -15.79 -1.18
C ASP A 58 -9.93 -15.05 -2.53
N ARG A 59 -10.11 -13.73 -2.52
CA ARG A 59 -10.06 -12.89 -3.72
C ARG A 59 -8.72 -12.21 -3.96
N MET A 60 -7.95 -11.98 -2.92
CA MET A 60 -6.77 -11.11 -2.96
C MET A 60 -5.47 -11.88 -2.85
N VAL A 61 -5.46 -13.00 -2.13
CA VAL A 61 -4.21 -13.66 -1.75
C VAL A 61 -3.90 -14.83 -2.67
N VAL A 62 -2.71 -14.81 -3.24
CA VAL A 62 -2.11 -15.94 -3.95
C VAL A 62 -1.09 -16.56 -3.01
N GLN A 63 -1.25 -17.85 -2.65
CA GLN A 63 -0.35 -18.54 -1.71
C GLN A 63 0.61 -19.51 -2.39
N GLU A 64 0.16 -20.13 -3.48
CA GLU A 64 0.94 -21.11 -4.21
C GLU A 64 1.95 -20.43 -5.14
N GLU A 65 3.20 -20.90 -5.11
CA GLU A 65 4.30 -20.30 -5.86
C GLU A 65 4.08 -20.38 -7.37
N ASP A 66 3.62 -21.53 -7.87
CA ASP A 66 3.32 -21.69 -9.29
C ASP A 66 2.21 -20.75 -9.76
N ALA A 67 1.16 -20.59 -8.95
CA ALA A 67 0.08 -19.64 -9.25
C ALA A 67 0.58 -18.19 -9.22
N TYR A 68 1.49 -17.86 -8.31
CA TYR A 68 2.10 -16.54 -8.25
C TYR A 68 3.01 -16.26 -9.46
N LEU A 69 3.88 -17.20 -9.81
CA LEU A 69 4.77 -17.07 -10.98
C LEU A 69 3.97 -17.07 -12.30
N GLY A 70 2.88 -17.81 -12.35
CA GLY A 70 1.93 -17.80 -13.48
C GLY A 70 1.33 -16.42 -13.79
N LEU A 71 1.29 -15.50 -12.82
CA LEU A 71 0.85 -14.12 -13.06
C LEU A 71 1.79 -13.36 -14.02
N TYR A 72 3.00 -13.85 -14.23
CA TYR A 72 4.06 -13.21 -15.02
C TYR A 72 4.36 -13.94 -16.34
N GLU A 73 3.62 -14.97 -16.72
CA GLU A 73 3.85 -15.76 -17.94
C GLU A 73 3.80 -14.90 -19.23
N SER A 74 2.98 -13.85 -19.25
CA SER A 74 2.87 -12.96 -20.41
C SER A 74 3.91 -11.85 -20.48
N LYS A 75 4.90 -11.86 -19.56
CA LYS A 75 6.01 -10.92 -19.55
C LYS A 75 6.96 -11.19 -20.72
N ASN A 76 7.41 -10.14 -21.39
CA ASN A 76 8.51 -10.21 -22.35
C ASN A 76 9.87 -10.27 -21.63
N GLU A 77 10.88 -10.89 -22.25
CA GLU A 77 12.19 -11.09 -21.61
C GLU A 77 12.85 -9.80 -21.16
N GLU A 78 12.70 -8.72 -21.92
CA GLU A 78 13.31 -7.41 -21.68
C GLU A 78 12.59 -6.56 -20.62
N GLN A 79 11.38 -6.97 -20.20
CA GLN A 79 10.61 -6.19 -19.24
C GLN A 79 11.06 -6.46 -17.79
N LEU A 80 11.18 -5.39 -16.99
CA LEU A 80 11.29 -5.51 -15.53
C LEU A 80 9.95 -5.95 -14.94
N CYS A 81 10.00 -6.94 -14.06
CA CYS A 81 8.81 -7.42 -13.35
C CYS A 81 8.60 -6.72 -12.01
N GLY A 82 7.36 -6.32 -11.74
CA GLY A 82 7.01 -5.72 -10.46
C GLY A 82 5.83 -6.38 -9.75
N ASP A 83 5.88 -6.41 -8.42
CA ASP A 83 4.75 -6.73 -7.54
C ASP A 83 4.28 -5.47 -6.82
N CYS A 84 2.97 -5.23 -6.81
CA CYS A 84 2.38 -4.04 -6.21
C CYS A 84 1.42 -4.45 -5.08
N SER A 85 1.98 -4.76 -3.91
CA SER A 85 1.22 -5.27 -2.75
C SER A 85 1.37 -4.38 -1.51
N THR A 86 0.30 -3.72 -1.13
CA THR A 86 0.30 -2.67 -0.09
C THR A 86 0.57 -3.21 1.32
N MET A 87 0.09 -4.41 1.64
CA MET A 87 0.28 -4.98 2.98
C MET A 87 1.73 -5.41 3.25
N TYR A 88 2.58 -5.53 2.23
CA TYR A 88 4.00 -5.84 2.45
C TYR A 88 4.69 -4.78 3.31
N PHE A 89 4.29 -3.51 3.18
CA PHE A 89 4.95 -2.40 3.88
C PHE A 89 5.09 -2.64 5.39
N TYR A 90 4.05 -3.20 6.03
CA TYR A 90 4.01 -3.44 7.47
C TYR A 90 4.04 -4.93 7.84
N SER A 91 4.86 -5.70 7.12
CA SER A 91 5.05 -7.15 7.31
C SER A 91 6.53 -7.52 7.32
N GLU A 92 7.04 -7.96 8.47
CA GLU A 92 8.42 -8.47 8.59
C GLU A 92 8.63 -9.72 7.72
N ASP A 93 7.61 -10.57 7.64
CA ASP A 93 7.66 -11.75 6.78
C ASP A 93 7.81 -11.38 5.32
N ALA A 94 7.08 -10.37 4.83
CA ALA A 94 7.23 -9.90 3.46
C ALA A 94 8.64 -9.37 3.20
N ILE A 95 9.21 -8.58 4.12
CA ILE A 95 10.60 -8.08 4.01
C ILE A 95 11.56 -9.24 3.89
N ARG A 96 11.46 -10.24 4.77
CA ARG A 96 12.32 -11.43 4.78
C ARG A 96 12.19 -12.24 3.50
N GLU A 97 10.96 -12.58 3.10
CA GLU A 97 10.70 -13.42 1.94
C GLU A 97 11.10 -12.74 0.62
N ILE A 98 10.87 -11.43 0.49
CA ILE A 98 11.32 -10.64 -0.67
C ILE A 98 12.85 -10.61 -0.72
N LYS A 99 13.54 -10.42 0.42
CA LYS A 99 15.00 -10.44 0.48
C LYS A 99 15.59 -11.79 0.09
N LEU A 100 14.94 -12.88 0.48
CA LEU A 100 15.33 -14.23 0.07
C LEU A 100 15.08 -14.47 -1.42
N HIS A 101 13.98 -13.98 -1.96
CA HIS A 101 13.61 -14.11 -3.36
C HIS A 101 14.55 -13.32 -4.29
N ASN A 102 14.79 -12.05 -3.96
CA ASN A 102 15.69 -11.17 -4.71
C ASN A 102 16.39 -10.18 -3.77
N PRO A 103 17.64 -10.43 -3.33
CA PRO A 103 18.42 -9.52 -2.50
C PRO A 103 18.65 -8.13 -3.12
N GLN A 104 18.62 -8.04 -4.45
CA GLN A 104 18.85 -6.82 -5.21
C GLN A 104 17.54 -6.13 -5.67
N ALA A 105 16.39 -6.56 -5.15
CA ALA A 105 15.11 -5.98 -5.50
C ALA A 105 15.08 -4.47 -5.23
N LYS A 106 14.52 -3.72 -6.16
CA LYS A 106 14.28 -2.28 -6.01
C LYS A 106 12.92 -2.08 -5.30
N ILE A 107 12.92 -1.28 -4.23
CA ILE A 107 11.73 -1.05 -3.41
C ILE A 107 11.21 0.36 -3.62
N ILE A 108 9.94 0.50 -4.01
CA ILE A 108 9.25 1.79 -4.13
C ILE A 108 8.21 1.88 -3.01
N ILE A 109 8.32 2.91 -2.19
CA ILE A 109 7.43 3.15 -1.05
C ILE A 109 6.74 4.50 -1.27
N VAL A 110 5.41 4.51 -1.26
CA VAL A 110 4.65 5.77 -1.28
C VAL A 110 4.06 6.01 0.09
N LEU A 111 4.39 7.15 0.69
CA LEU A 111 3.91 7.55 2.01
C LEU A 111 2.91 8.73 1.89
N ARG A 112 2.03 8.83 2.85
CA ARG A 112 1.03 9.88 2.97
C ARG A 112 0.95 10.34 4.41
N ASN A 113 0.48 11.57 4.68
CA ASN A 113 0.18 11.96 6.05
C ASN A 113 -0.58 10.82 6.77
N PRO A 114 -0.07 10.28 7.89
CA PRO A 114 -0.58 9.07 8.51
C PRO A 114 -2.03 9.20 9.00
N ILE A 115 -2.45 10.39 9.41
CA ILE A 115 -3.83 10.67 9.85
C ILE A 115 -4.77 10.63 8.65
N GLU A 116 -4.42 11.30 7.55
CA GLU A 116 -5.21 11.28 6.32
C GLU A 116 -5.30 9.86 5.73
N ARG A 117 -4.19 9.09 5.81
CA ARG A 117 -4.14 7.70 5.39
C ARG A 117 -5.12 6.84 6.19
N ALA A 118 -5.04 6.89 7.53
CA ALA A 118 -5.90 6.11 8.42
C ALA A 118 -7.38 6.43 8.17
N PHE A 119 -7.69 7.73 8.04
CA PHE A 119 -9.04 8.17 7.72
C PHE A 119 -9.52 7.68 6.35
N SER A 120 -8.69 7.81 5.31
CA SER A 120 -9.00 7.29 3.97
C SER A 120 -9.20 5.77 3.98
N HIS A 121 -8.48 5.05 4.85
CA HIS A 121 -8.62 3.61 5.03
C HIS A 121 -9.96 3.26 5.67
N TYR A 122 -10.33 3.95 6.75
CA TYR A 122 -11.63 3.81 7.38
C TYR A 122 -12.78 4.06 6.37
N MET A 123 -12.74 5.17 5.64
CA MET A 123 -13.77 5.48 4.63
C MET A 123 -13.88 4.42 3.53
N HIS A 124 -12.76 3.82 3.14
CA HIS A 124 -12.76 2.71 2.21
C HIS A 124 -13.48 1.48 2.78
N GLN A 125 -13.22 1.14 4.05
CA GLN A 125 -13.89 0.02 4.72
C GLN A 125 -15.40 0.26 4.91
N VAL A 126 -15.80 1.51 5.21
CA VAL A 126 -17.22 1.90 5.28
C VAL A 126 -17.89 1.79 3.91
N ARG A 127 -17.24 2.33 2.86
CA ARG A 127 -17.76 2.25 1.48
C ARG A 127 -18.01 0.81 1.04
N ASP A 128 -17.08 -0.08 1.37
CA ASP A 128 -17.12 -1.48 0.95
C ASP A 128 -18.01 -2.34 1.90
N GLY A 129 -18.64 -1.73 2.91
CA GLY A 129 -19.58 -2.37 3.82
C GLY A 129 -18.96 -3.27 4.89
N TYR A 130 -17.64 -3.23 5.05
CA TYR A 130 -16.94 -3.99 6.10
C TYR A 130 -17.02 -3.27 7.45
N GLU A 131 -16.68 -1.97 7.49
CA GLU A 131 -16.76 -1.21 8.74
C GLU A 131 -18.20 -0.72 8.99
N LYS A 132 -18.74 -1.10 10.14
CA LYS A 132 -20.09 -0.75 10.58
C LYS A 132 -20.12 0.38 11.63
N LYS A 133 -18.97 0.73 12.18
CA LYS A 133 -18.90 1.85 13.12
C LYS A 133 -18.98 3.16 12.36
N SER A 134 -19.91 4.01 12.77
CA SER A 134 -20.14 5.33 12.16
C SER A 134 -19.10 6.38 12.62
N ASP A 135 -18.36 6.09 13.68
CA ASP A 135 -17.34 6.96 14.24
C ASP A 135 -15.93 6.43 13.95
N PRO A 136 -15.09 7.20 13.21
CA PRO A 136 -13.73 6.82 12.88
C PRO A 136 -12.87 6.56 14.12
N LEU A 137 -13.02 7.39 15.16
CA LEU A 137 -12.20 7.29 16.38
C LEU A 137 -12.42 5.96 17.10
N SER A 138 -13.68 5.56 17.26
CA SER A 138 -14.02 4.23 17.82
C SER A 138 -13.40 3.10 17.01
N SER A 139 -13.39 3.20 15.67
CA SER A 139 -12.77 2.20 14.79
C SER A 139 -11.26 2.14 14.95
N PHE A 140 -10.61 3.31 15.12
CA PHE A 140 -9.15 3.39 15.33
C PHE A 140 -8.75 2.81 16.69
N LEU A 141 -9.49 3.12 17.76
CA LEU A 141 -9.25 2.57 19.08
C LEU A 141 -9.44 1.05 19.15
N LEU A 142 -10.33 0.50 18.31
CA LEU A 142 -10.56 -0.93 18.21
C LEU A 142 -9.51 -1.69 17.37
N SER A 143 -8.64 -0.98 16.61
CA SER A 143 -7.69 -1.62 15.69
C SER A 143 -6.84 -2.69 16.38
N THR A 144 -6.17 -2.35 17.47
CA THR A 144 -5.32 -3.28 18.21
C THR A 144 -6.10 -4.48 18.74
N ALA A 145 -7.26 -4.25 19.34
CA ALA A 145 -8.10 -5.31 19.89
C ALA A 145 -8.63 -6.26 18.78
N ARG A 146 -8.90 -5.73 17.59
CA ARG A 146 -9.29 -6.55 16.41
C ARG A 146 -8.15 -7.47 15.98
N ILE A 147 -6.93 -6.94 15.85
CA ILE A 147 -5.75 -7.74 15.50
C ILE A 147 -5.50 -8.83 16.53
N GLN A 148 -5.57 -8.51 17.83
CA GLN A 148 -5.43 -9.49 18.93
C GLN A 148 -6.51 -10.58 18.88
N LYS A 149 -7.71 -10.26 18.39
CA LYS A 149 -8.80 -11.23 18.16
C LYS A 149 -8.66 -12.02 16.87
N GLY A 150 -7.54 -11.91 16.16
CA GLY A 150 -7.29 -12.67 14.94
C GLY A 150 -7.97 -12.09 13.70
N TYR A 151 -8.30 -10.81 13.67
CA TYR A 151 -8.75 -10.14 12.43
C TYR A 151 -7.54 -9.94 11.50
N MET A 152 -7.78 -9.95 10.20
CA MET A 152 -6.71 -9.73 9.23
C MET A 152 -6.10 -8.32 9.36
N PRO A 153 -4.81 -8.14 8.97
CA PRO A 153 -4.10 -6.86 9.13
C PRO A 153 -4.80 -5.64 8.51
N PHE A 154 -5.71 -5.86 7.58
CA PHE A 154 -6.49 -4.79 6.94
C PHE A 154 -7.46 -4.07 7.91
N TRP A 155 -7.70 -4.61 9.10
CA TRP A 155 -8.47 -3.95 10.17
C TRP A 155 -7.61 -3.05 11.06
N ASP A 156 -6.30 -3.02 10.83
CA ASP A 156 -5.41 -2.10 11.53
C ASP A 156 -5.33 -0.77 10.78
N TYR A 157 -6.02 0.22 11.32
CA TYR A 157 -6.01 1.57 10.77
C TYR A 157 -4.77 2.38 11.18
N ILE A 158 -4.07 1.98 12.24
CA ILE A 158 -3.05 2.79 12.89
C ILE A 158 -1.64 2.33 12.55
N SER A 159 -1.32 1.04 12.75
CA SER A 159 0.06 0.54 12.60
C SER A 159 0.65 0.75 11.20
N PRO A 160 -0.11 0.66 10.09
CA PRO A 160 0.43 0.98 8.77
C PRO A 160 0.88 2.44 8.60
N GLY A 161 0.48 3.35 9.50
CA GLY A 161 0.92 4.75 9.54
C GLY A 161 2.11 5.03 10.45
N LYS A 162 2.61 4.03 11.18
CA LYS A 162 3.81 4.15 12.04
C LYS A 162 5.07 3.96 11.19
N TYR A 163 5.37 4.93 10.34
CA TYR A 163 6.44 4.82 9.36
C TYR A 163 7.83 4.68 9.97
N SER A 164 8.06 5.32 11.14
CA SER A 164 9.30 5.18 11.92
C SER A 164 9.62 3.73 12.31
N GLN A 165 8.61 2.88 12.44
CA GLN A 165 8.81 1.45 12.73
C GLN A 165 9.15 0.62 11.49
N TRP A 166 8.61 1.00 10.32
CA TRP A 166 8.67 0.16 9.12
C TRP A 166 9.70 0.61 8.10
N LEU A 167 9.81 1.93 7.86
CA LEU A 167 10.74 2.47 6.87
C LEU A 167 12.21 2.12 7.16
N PRO A 168 12.71 2.18 8.42
CA PRO A 168 14.07 1.76 8.72
C PRO A 168 14.33 0.27 8.39
N LYS A 169 13.35 -0.61 8.60
CA LYS A 169 13.48 -2.04 8.30
C LYS A 169 13.65 -2.28 6.79
N TRP A 170 12.87 -1.58 5.96
CA TRP A 170 13.04 -1.63 4.51
C TRP A 170 14.40 -1.12 4.06
N LYS A 171 14.83 0.05 4.57
CA LYS A 171 16.13 0.64 4.25
C LYS A 171 17.33 -0.20 4.73
N ALA A 172 17.19 -0.90 5.85
CA ALA A 172 18.22 -1.81 6.34
C ALA A 172 18.28 -3.13 5.56
N SER A 173 17.19 -3.53 4.93
CA SER A 173 17.11 -4.80 4.20
C SER A 173 17.48 -4.68 2.72
N PHE A 174 17.30 -3.52 2.09
CA PHE A 174 17.50 -3.34 0.65
C PHE A 174 18.36 -2.11 0.36
N ASP A 175 19.30 -2.25 -0.57
CA ASP A 175 20.21 -1.18 -0.99
C ASP A 175 19.53 -0.11 -1.85
N HIS A 176 18.45 -0.51 -2.54
CA HIS A 176 17.70 0.34 -3.47
C HIS A 176 16.28 0.57 -2.96
N VAL A 177 16.08 1.69 -2.25
CA VAL A 177 14.76 2.08 -1.70
C VAL A 177 14.44 3.51 -2.12
N LEU A 178 13.40 3.68 -2.93
CA LEU A 178 12.83 4.97 -3.32
C LEU A 178 11.61 5.26 -2.45
N VAL A 179 11.59 6.43 -1.79
CA VAL A 179 10.46 6.88 -0.97
C VAL A 179 9.81 8.09 -1.63
N LEU A 180 8.54 7.98 -1.96
CA LEU A 180 7.76 9.01 -2.62
C LEU A 180 6.70 9.58 -1.67
N ASP A 181 6.47 10.87 -1.74
CA ASP A 181 5.36 11.52 -1.04
C ASP A 181 4.07 11.47 -1.87
N TYR A 182 2.95 11.15 -1.23
CA TYR A 182 1.63 11.11 -1.86
C TYR A 182 1.24 12.44 -2.53
N LYS A 183 1.58 13.59 -1.93
CA LYS A 183 1.24 14.90 -2.50
C LYS A 183 2.02 15.16 -3.78
N GLN A 184 3.31 14.78 -3.82
CA GLN A 184 4.11 14.85 -5.04
C GLN A 184 3.55 13.93 -6.12
N LEU A 185 3.25 12.68 -5.78
CA LEU A 185 2.64 11.71 -6.69
C LEU A 185 1.34 12.22 -7.30
N MET A 186 0.52 12.95 -6.54
CA MET A 186 -0.78 13.45 -7.01
C MET A 186 -0.71 14.85 -7.64
N GLY A 187 0.28 15.68 -7.27
CA GLY A 187 0.42 17.06 -7.74
C GLY A 187 1.43 17.23 -8.87
N ASN A 188 2.49 16.42 -8.89
CA ASN A 188 3.60 16.48 -9.85
C ASN A 188 3.80 15.10 -10.49
N SER A 189 2.74 14.59 -11.11
CA SER A 189 2.70 13.22 -11.64
C SER A 189 3.81 12.92 -12.64
N LYS A 190 4.10 13.85 -13.55
CA LYS A 190 5.13 13.69 -14.60
C LYS A 190 6.53 13.56 -14.00
N GLU A 191 6.89 14.45 -13.08
CA GLU A 191 8.19 14.42 -12.41
C GLU A 191 8.35 13.14 -11.57
N THR A 192 7.26 12.73 -10.90
CA THR A 192 7.26 11.48 -10.11
C THR A 192 7.43 10.24 -11.00
N MET A 193 6.79 10.22 -12.18
CA MET A 193 7.00 9.14 -13.17
C MET A 193 8.44 9.10 -13.65
N SER A 194 9.02 10.25 -14.00
CA SER A 194 10.44 10.35 -14.39
C SER A 194 11.39 9.90 -13.27
N GLU A 195 11.07 10.20 -12.01
CA GLU A 195 11.84 9.72 -10.86
C GLU A 195 11.78 8.19 -10.72
N ILE A 196 10.58 7.62 -10.88
CA ILE A 196 10.40 6.15 -10.87
C ILE A 196 11.17 5.50 -12.02
N ALA A 197 11.09 6.04 -13.25
CA ALA A 197 11.82 5.50 -14.40
C ALA A 197 13.34 5.49 -14.16
N ARG A 198 13.88 6.60 -13.69
CA ARG A 198 15.32 6.72 -13.36
C ARG A 198 15.72 5.73 -12.27
N PHE A 199 14.91 5.59 -11.22
CA PHE A 199 15.17 4.64 -10.15
C PHE A 199 15.16 3.19 -10.64
N LEU A 200 14.18 2.84 -11.47
CA LEU A 200 14.10 1.50 -12.05
C LEU A 200 15.15 1.25 -13.12
N GLY A 201 15.70 2.29 -13.74
CA GLY A 201 16.66 2.19 -14.85
C GLY A 201 15.99 1.85 -16.18
N VAL A 202 14.77 2.33 -16.37
CA VAL A 202 13.99 2.19 -17.62
C VAL A 202 13.84 3.53 -18.30
N THR A 203 13.42 3.51 -19.57
CA THR A 203 13.08 4.73 -20.32
C THR A 203 11.86 5.42 -19.70
N ASP A 204 11.86 6.75 -19.69
CA ASP A 204 10.73 7.57 -19.23
C ASP A 204 9.64 7.64 -20.33
N ASP A 205 9.07 6.48 -20.65
CA ASP A 205 8.05 6.31 -21.69
C ASP A 205 6.73 5.82 -21.08
N PHE A 206 6.17 6.65 -20.19
CA PHE A 206 4.84 6.39 -19.63
C PHE A 206 3.76 6.91 -20.58
N GLN A 207 2.98 6.01 -21.15
CA GLN A 207 1.90 6.31 -22.09
C GLN A 207 0.60 6.70 -21.36
N THR A 208 0.68 7.63 -20.44
CA THR A 208 -0.48 8.13 -19.69
C THR A 208 -0.51 9.65 -19.76
N SER A 209 -1.70 10.22 -19.95
CA SER A 209 -1.90 11.63 -19.66
C SER A 209 -1.78 11.83 -18.15
N SER A 210 -0.96 12.78 -17.73
CA SER A 210 -0.75 13.15 -16.33
C SER A 210 -2.03 13.45 -15.54
N ASP A 211 -3.15 13.61 -16.22
CA ASP A 211 -4.44 14.03 -15.67
C ASP A 211 -5.34 12.86 -15.25
N GLN A 212 -4.97 11.61 -15.55
CA GLN A 212 -5.74 10.44 -15.09
C GLN A 212 -5.38 10.08 -13.66
N VAL A 213 -6.01 10.74 -12.71
CA VAL A 213 -5.99 10.35 -11.30
C VAL A 213 -6.89 9.15 -11.11
N PHE A 214 -6.32 7.96 -11.01
CA PHE A 214 -7.05 6.73 -10.71
C PHE A 214 -7.46 6.73 -9.23
N ASN A 215 -8.73 6.51 -8.96
CA ASN A 215 -9.33 6.49 -7.62
C ASN A 215 -9.14 7.80 -6.82
N GLN A 216 -9.64 8.91 -7.33
CA GLN A 216 -10.05 9.98 -6.43
C GLN A 216 -11.02 9.37 -5.42
N SER A 217 -10.51 9.06 -4.22
CA SER A 217 -11.40 8.94 -3.07
C SER A 217 -12.09 10.30 -3.02
N GLY A 218 -13.37 10.34 -3.46
CA GLY A 218 -14.12 11.57 -3.51
C GLY A 218 -13.93 12.31 -2.19
N HIS A 219 -13.78 13.63 -2.26
CA HIS A 219 -13.86 14.44 -1.05
C HIS A 219 -15.01 13.90 -0.23
N PRO A 220 -14.82 13.58 1.04
CA PRO A 220 -15.91 13.09 1.84
C PRO A 220 -17.06 14.07 1.67
N LYS A 221 -18.21 13.59 1.23
CA LYS A 221 -19.43 14.40 1.06
C LYS A 221 -19.93 15.06 2.36
N PHE A 222 -19.10 14.99 3.41
CA PHE A 222 -19.39 15.47 4.76
C PHE A 222 -18.57 16.72 5.09
N PRO A 223 -19.16 17.94 5.00
CA PRO A 223 -18.47 19.21 5.32
C PRO A 223 -17.88 19.28 6.74
N TRP A 224 -18.47 18.54 7.69
CA TRP A 224 -17.99 18.46 9.08
C TRP A 224 -16.61 17.82 9.21
N LEU A 225 -16.26 16.93 8.29
CA LEU A 225 -14.97 16.24 8.27
C LEU A 225 -13.81 17.17 7.89
N ASN A 226 -14.01 18.04 6.90
CA ASN A 226 -13.06 19.10 6.60
C ASN A 226 -12.83 20.05 7.79
N ARG A 227 -13.84 20.15 8.69
CA ARG A 227 -13.75 20.95 9.91
C ARG A 227 -12.86 20.27 10.96
N ILE A 228 -12.88 18.93 11.06
CA ILE A 228 -12.02 18.15 11.96
C ILE A 228 -10.58 18.15 11.45
N LEU A 229 -10.38 17.95 10.16
CA LEU A 229 -9.04 17.90 9.55
C LEU A 229 -8.35 19.28 9.44
N LYS A 230 -9.11 20.38 9.27
CA LYS A 230 -8.57 21.74 9.12
C LYS A 230 -8.44 22.52 10.42
N ARG A 231 -9.09 22.14 11.50
CA ARG A 231 -8.94 22.79 12.82
C ARG A 231 -8.05 21.92 13.70
N LYS A 232 -7.11 22.53 14.44
CA LYS A 232 -6.45 21.96 15.63
C LYS A 232 -7.52 21.74 16.72
N THR A 233 -8.45 20.82 16.48
CA THR A 233 -9.54 20.50 17.39
C THR A 233 -9.10 19.35 18.30
N TRP A 234 -9.82 19.15 19.38
CA TRP A 234 -9.61 18.09 20.37
C TRP A 234 -9.37 16.70 19.74
N GLY A 235 -10.06 16.37 18.65
CA GLY A 235 -9.84 15.12 17.92
C GLY A 235 -8.45 15.01 17.26
N HIS A 236 -7.86 16.13 16.84
CA HIS A 236 -6.51 16.17 16.31
C HIS A 236 -5.46 15.94 17.39
N GLN A 237 -5.71 16.45 18.62
CA GLN A 237 -4.84 16.23 19.78
C GLN A 237 -4.91 14.78 20.27
N LEU A 238 -6.07 14.13 20.18
CA LEU A 238 -6.23 12.73 20.56
C LEU A 238 -5.55 11.79 19.57
N LEU A 239 -5.68 12.06 18.26
CA LEU A 239 -5.00 11.30 17.20
C LEU A 239 -3.49 11.50 17.27
N ALA A 240 -3.01 12.69 17.60
CA ALA A 240 -1.58 12.96 17.81
C ALA A 240 -0.99 12.21 19.02
N LYS A 241 -1.80 11.89 20.04
CA LYS A 241 -1.38 11.04 21.17
C LYS A 241 -1.29 9.57 20.81
N VAL A 242 -2.11 9.12 19.86
CA VAL A 242 -2.14 7.71 19.40
C VAL A 242 -1.14 7.46 18.26
N MET A 243 -0.78 8.51 17.54
CA MET A 243 0.17 8.48 16.41
C MET A 243 1.31 9.45 16.73
N PRO A 244 2.53 8.96 17.10
CA PRO A 244 3.68 9.83 17.28
C PRO A 244 3.90 10.67 16.02
N GLN A 245 3.98 11.98 16.19
CA GLN A 245 4.43 12.87 15.11
C GLN A 245 5.94 12.64 14.97
N GLU A 246 6.36 12.22 13.80
CA GLU A 246 7.77 12.26 13.44
C GLU A 246 8.18 13.74 13.27
N GLN A 247 9.24 14.11 13.96
CA GLN A 247 10.00 15.33 13.70
C GLN A 247 10.85 15.15 12.47
#